data_1d7869e42ee8ae12e5bbfbb40fd97dae
#
_entry.id   1d7869e42ee8ae12e5bbfbb40fd97dae
#
_cell.length_a   1.000
_cell.length_b   1.000
_cell.length_c   1.000
_cell.angle_alpha   90.00
_cell.angle_beta   90.00
_cell.angle_gamma   90.00
#
_symmetry.space_group_name_H-M   'P 1'
#
loop_
_entity.id
_entity.type
_entity.pdbx_description
1 polymer ?
#
loop_
_entity_poly.entity_id
_entity_poly.type
_entity_poly.pdbx_seq_one_letter_code
_entity_poly.pdbx_strand_id
1 'polypeptide(L)'
;MKGISKTIIALIIVVIVIIAAVGVYYFTSHKSTPSVPTTTPVTLTVVTFSGESAKFIQCAGNLFSEEHPGVTVKVICYPFSEYIDQEITALSAHSTEYDIIGFTSTSAQKVAPYLICLNESMFNMSDIIMPQEDFGGIIYNSTTGKTEMIGIVYETAIYLTAYKECIFCNSTLAEEFYNEYHMNFSPTTWENWTVVLDVDNFLTSHEITKYGFLIDDHVSHGIIDAYPAVFGWYYERCTELTQGKIGGLPGYNIMFESYILPGYSYPLPSFNSTAGIEALETYYNLISYEPSPSSIQICYGNFAKFYPDAAGAFIFTSQLTCLNTTEREHTYLAPLPGDYAETGTDFLGVSKYSLHKQLAEEFLAFLVSPQVQKLAFLKFGKFPVSKEAFQELMSNTSLPSYEIEWLTQAYRAAEEAWANPPNIPPTYPELIPSFNNEVYCYLTGKISAQEALNIAAQDWIKAVSG
;
A
#
# COMPACT_ATOMS: atom_id res chain seq x y z
N MET A 1 -12.93 -22.51 -36.45
CA MET A 1 -12.99 -22.50 -34.96
C MET A 1 -11.83 -23.35 -34.46
N LYS A 2 -10.81 -22.72 -33.86
CA LYS A 2 -9.67 -23.46 -33.27
C LYS A 2 -10.14 -24.02 -31.92
N GLY A 3 -10.08 -25.35 -31.79
CA GLY A 3 -10.46 -26.04 -30.56
C GLY A 3 -9.50 -25.63 -29.41
N ILE A 4 -10.06 -25.47 -28.21
CA ILE A 4 -9.32 -25.22 -26.99
C ILE A 4 -8.28 -26.30 -26.79
N SER A 5 -7.03 -25.93 -26.56
CA SER A 5 -5.92 -26.87 -26.36
C SER A 5 -6.23 -27.81 -25.18
N LYS A 6 -5.87 -29.09 -25.30
CA LYS A 6 -6.00 -30.08 -24.21
C LYS A 6 -5.29 -29.60 -22.91
N THR A 7 -4.26 -28.79 -23.03
CA THR A 7 -3.52 -28.18 -21.91
C THR A 7 -4.38 -27.17 -21.15
N ILE A 8 -5.17 -26.35 -21.87
CA ILE A 8 -6.07 -25.36 -21.23
C ILE A 8 -7.22 -26.09 -20.49
N ILE A 9 -7.73 -27.17 -21.08
CA ILE A 9 -8.76 -27.98 -20.41
C ILE A 9 -8.20 -28.66 -19.15
N ALA A 10 -6.97 -29.14 -19.20
CA ALA A 10 -6.30 -29.71 -18.03
C ALA A 10 -6.08 -28.70 -16.91
N LEU A 11 -5.67 -27.44 -17.26
CA LEU A 11 -5.52 -26.35 -16.29
C LEU A 11 -6.86 -26.00 -15.61
N ILE A 12 -7.95 -25.91 -16.40
CA ILE A 12 -9.28 -25.61 -15.84
C ILE A 12 -9.75 -26.73 -14.89
N ILE A 13 -9.48 -27.97 -15.22
CA ILE A 13 -9.82 -29.12 -14.37
C ILE A 13 -9.01 -29.09 -13.06
N VAL A 14 -7.72 -28.75 -13.11
CA VAL A 14 -6.87 -28.63 -11.93
C VAL A 14 -7.36 -27.51 -11.02
N VAL A 15 -7.71 -26.35 -11.54
CA VAL A 15 -8.28 -25.24 -10.79
C VAL A 15 -9.61 -25.62 -10.13
N ILE A 16 -10.50 -26.33 -10.84
CA ILE A 16 -11.78 -26.80 -10.29
C ILE A 16 -11.55 -27.84 -9.16
N VAL A 17 -10.55 -28.71 -9.31
CA VAL A 17 -10.21 -29.73 -8.31
C VAL A 17 -9.61 -29.09 -7.05
N ILE A 18 -8.78 -28.06 -7.20
CA ILE A 18 -8.23 -27.30 -6.08
C ILE A 18 -9.34 -26.56 -5.33
N ILE A 19 -10.25 -25.90 -6.04
CA ILE A 19 -11.41 -25.22 -5.43
C ILE A 19 -12.31 -26.23 -4.68
N ALA A 20 -12.55 -27.40 -5.27
CA ALA A 20 -13.32 -28.46 -4.64
C ALA A 20 -12.60 -29.07 -3.41
N ALA A 21 -11.26 -29.25 -3.48
CA ALA A 21 -10.47 -29.77 -2.36
C ALA A 21 -10.38 -28.77 -1.20
N VAL A 22 -10.21 -27.49 -1.49
CA VAL A 22 -10.24 -26.41 -0.49
C VAL A 22 -11.62 -26.33 0.17
N GLY A 23 -12.70 -26.43 -0.60
CA GLY A 23 -14.06 -26.49 -0.06
C GLY A 23 -14.29 -27.69 0.86
N VAL A 24 -13.82 -28.88 0.47
CA VAL A 24 -13.97 -30.11 1.27
C VAL A 24 -13.11 -30.07 2.53
N TYR A 25 -11.89 -29.52 2.47
CA TYR A 25 -11.01 -29.41 3.64
C TYR A 25 -11.59 -28.43 4.67
N TYR A 26 -12.16 -27.31 4.21
CA TYR A 26 -12.83 -26.34 5.08
C TYR A 26 -14.03 -26.96 5.80
N PHE A 27 -14.86 -27.74 5.10
CA PHE A 27 -16.02 -28.45 5.68
C PHE A 27 -15.64 -29.53 6.71
N THR A 28 -14.43 -30.10 6.61
CA THR A 28 -14.03 -31.17 7.53
C THR A 28 -13.24 -30.68 8.75
N SER A 29 -12.61 -29.52 8.66
CA SER A 29 -11.72 -28.99 9.73
C SER A 29 -12.41 -28.09 10.74
N HIS A 30 -13.52 -27.46 10.40
CA HIS A 30 -14.25 -26.56 11.29
C HIS A 30 -15.57 -27.21 11.72
N LYS A 31 -15.57 -27.92 12.84
CA LYS A 31 -16.78 -28.12 13.62
C LYS A 31 -17.10 -26.80 14.32
N SER A 32 -17.79 -25.91 13.60
CA SER A 32 -18.40 -24.72 14.19
C SER A 32 -19.40 -25.12 15.27
N THR A 33 -19.29 -24.52 16.44
CA THR A 33 -20.39 -24.48 17.41
C THR A 33 -21.62 -23.97 16.66
N PRO A 34 -22.79 -24.63 16.74
CA PRO A 34 -23.95 -24.17 16.00
C PRO A 34 -24.32 -22.77 16.45
N SER A 35 -24.11 -21.78 15.59
CA SER A 35 -24.67 -20.43 15.78
C SER A 35 -26.19 -20.57 15.78
N VAL A 36 -26.84 -19.99 16.77
CA VAL A 36 -28.31 -19.88 16.85
C VAL A 36 -28.76 -19.22 15.54
N PRO A 37 -29.64 -19.83 14.74
CA PRO A 37 -30.09 -19.22 13.52
C PRO A 37 -30.79 -17.90 13.85
N THR A 38 -30.19 -16.79 13.42
CA THR A 38 -30.84 -15.47 13.50
C THR A 38 -32.08 -15.54 12.63
N THR A 39 -33.28 -15.45 13.24
CA THR A 39 -34.57 -15.53 12.56
C THR A 39 -34.85 -14.32 11.68
N THR A 40 -34.06 -13.28 11.76
CA THR A 40 -34.21 -12.04 10.96
C THR A 40 -32.99 -11.91 10.05
N PRO A 41 -33.17 -11.74 8.72
CA PRO A 41 -32.08 -11.47 7.81
C PRO A 41 -31.30 -10.22 8.22
N VAL A 42 -29.96 -10.33 8.21
CA VAL A 42 -29.04 -9.24 8.54
C VAL A 42 -28.22 -8.88 7.30
N THR A 43 -28.10 -7.58 7.01
CA THR A 43 -27.18 -7.08 6.00
C THR A 43 -26.05 -6.32 6.70
N LEU A 44 -24.81 -6.82 6.54
CA LEU A 44 -23.61 -6.06 6.88
C LEU A 44 -23.23 -5.18 5.71
N THR A 45 -23.13 -3.88 5.93
CA THR A 45 -22.74 -2.92 4.91
C THR A 45 -21.28 -2.50 5.14
N VAL A 46 -20.42 -2.79 4.16
CA VAL A 46 -19.03 -2.33 4.12
C VAL A 46 -18.93 -1.15 3.18
N VAL A 47 -18.33 -0.06 3.60
CA VAL A 47 -18.01 1.08 2.74
C VAL A 47 -16.50 1.19 2.55
N THR A 48 -16.06 1.44 1.31
CA THR A 48 -14.65 1.56 0.94
C THR A 48 -14.52 2.26 -0.43
N PHE A 49 -13.31 2.33 -0.97
CA PHE A 49 -13.07 2.88 -2.31
C PHE A 49 -13.26 1.84 -3.42
N SER A 50 -13.50 2.33 -4.63
CA SER A 50 -13.72 1.51 -5.82
C SER A 50 -12.42 0.86 -6.31
N GLY A 51 -12.49 -0.39 -6.75
CA GLY A 51 -11.35 -1.11 -7.33
C GLY A 51 -11.36 -2.61 -7.03
N GLU A 52 -10.22 -3.26 -7.19
CA GLU A 52 -10.08 -4.69 -6.94
C GLU A 52 -10.26 -5.03 -5.44
N SER A 53 -9.89 -4.11 -4.53
CA SER A 53 -10.11 -4.27 -3.09
C SER A 53 -11.60 -4.41 -2.75
N ALA A 54 -12.46 -3.54 -3.32
CA ALA A 54 -13.92 -3.66 -3.13
C ALA A 54 -14.49 -4.97 -3.70
N LYS A 55 -13.97 -5.43 -4.85
CA LYS A 55 -14.36 -6.71 -5.45
C LYS A 55 -13.93 -7.90 -4.60
N PHE A 56 -12.72 -7.84 -4.03
CA PHE A 56 -12.22 -8.84 -3.09
C PHE A 56 -13.11 -8.91 -1.85
N ILE A 57 -13.38 -7.78 -1.20
CA ILE A 57 -14.24 -7.72 0.00
C ILE A 57 -15.63 -8.27 -0.33
N GLN A 58 -16.22 -7.92 -1.48
CA GLN A 58 -17.53 -8.46 -1.88
C GLN A 58 -17.46 -9.97 -2.14
N CYS A 59 -16.38 -10.48 -2.74
CA CYS A 59 -16.18 -11.92 -2.94
C CYS A 59 -16.07 -12.66 -1.59
N ALA A 60 -15.29 -12.15 -0.66
CA ALA A 60 -15.21 -12.69 0.70
C ALA A 60 -16.55 -12.61 1.43
N GLY A 61 -17.29 -11.51 1.25
CA GLY A 61 -18.61 -11.33 1.81
C GLY A 61 -19.64 -12.36 1.30
N ASN A 62 -19.55 -12.75 0.04
CA ASN A 62 -20.39 -13.80 -0.52
C ASN A 62 -20.08 -15.16 0.11
N LEU A 63 -18.79 -15.49 0.29
CA LEU A 63 -18.37 -16.72 0.98
C LEU A 63 -18.81 -16.73 2.45
N PHE A 64 -18.65 -15.61 3.15
CA PHE A 64 -19.12 -15.47 4.52
C PHE A 64 -20.65 -15.67 4.63
N SER A 65 -21.41 -15.15 3.66
CA SER A 65 -22.86 -15.32 3.61
C SER A 65 -23.28 -16.79 3.37
N GLU A 66 -22.47 -17.56 2.64
CA GLU A 66 -22.72 -19.02 2.45
C GLU A 66 -22.53 -19.79 3.77
N GLU A 67 -21.58 -19.36 4.62
CA GLU A 67 -21.31 -19.99 5.92
C GLU A 67 -22.25 -19.49 7.04
N HIS A 68 -22.90 -18.32 6.84
CA HIS A 68 -23.78 -17.67 7.83
C HIS A 68 -25.18 -17.46 7.24
N PRO A 69 -26.04 -18.49 7.24
CA PRO A 69 -27.39 -18.39 6.68
C PRO A 69 -28.21 -17.25 7.31
N GLY A 70 -28.77 -16.39 6.47
CA GLY A 70 -29.50 -15.20 6.88
C GLY A 70 -28.64 -13.92 6.98
N VAL A 71 -27.32 -14.02 6.76
CA VAL A 71 -26.43 -12.87 6.68
C VAL A 71 -26.12 -12.56 5.20
N THR A 72 -26.14 -11.29 4.84
CA THR A 72 -25.69 -10.78 3.54
C THR A 72 -24.65 -9.70 3.77
N VAL A 73 -23.51 -9.77 3.07
CA VAL A 73 -22.51 -8.69 3.06
C VAL A 73 -22.68 -7.88 1.78
N LYS A 74 -22.85 -6.57 1.94
CA LYS A 74 -23.01 -5.62 0.84
C LYS A 74 -21.85 -4.62 0.88
N VAL A 75 -21.11 -4.48 -0.22
CA VAL A 75 -20.07 -3.47 -0.36
C VAL A 75 -20.61 -2.25 -1.11
N ILE A 76 -20.43 -1.07 -0.53
CA ILE A 76 -20.65 0.23 -1.16
C ILE A 76 -19.30 0.85 -1.38
N CYS A 77 -19.04 1.32 -2.60
CA CYS A 77 -17.75 1.91 -2.93
C CYS A 77 -17.91 3.27 -3.62
N TYR A 78 -16.99 4.16 -3.31
CA TYR A 78 -16.87 5.50 -3.87
C TYR A 78 -15.51 5.66 -4.58
N PRO A 79 -15.31 6.69 -5.42
CA PRO A 79 -13.97 7.03 -5.89
C PRO A 79 -13.01 7.25 -4.71
N PHE A 80 -11.73 6.88 -4.87
CA PHE A 80 -10.71 7.01 -3.81
C PHE A 80 -10.64 8.44 -3.24
N SER A 81 -10.79 9.46 -4.08
CA SER A 81 -10.79 10.87 -3.67
C SER A 81 -12.01 11.32 -2.85
N GLU A 82 -13.05 10.50 -2.74
CA GLU A 82 -14.34 10.91 -2.14
C GLU A 82 -14.77 10.02 -0.96
N TYR A 83 -14.29 8.77 -0.88
CA TYR A 83 -14.86 7.78 0.04
C TYR A 83 -14.76 8.17 1.52
N ILE A 84 -13.64 8.74 1.96
CA ILE A 84 -13.47 9.20 3.35
C ILE A 84 -14.47 10.31 3.71
N ASP A 85 -14.72 11.25 2.81
CA ASP A 85 -15.67 12.35 3.08
C ASP A 85 -17.11 11.85 3.11
N GLN A 86 -17.46 10.86 2.28
CA GLN A 86 -18.78 10.19 2.32
C GLN A 86 -18.96 9.45 3.65
N GLU A 87 -17.94 8.70 4.09
CA GLU A 87 -17.96 8.00 5.38
C GLU A 87 -18.10 8.96 6.56
N ILE A 88 -17.26 10.00 6.62
CA ILE A 88 -17.30 11.00 7.70
C ILE A 88 -18.64 11.72 7.74
N THR A 89 -19.23 12.02 6.59
CA THR A 89 -20.57 12.63 6.53
C THR A 89 -21.62 11.75 7.21
N ALA A 90 -21.68 10.47 6.88
CA ALA A 90 -22.62 9.53 7.49
C ALA A 90 -22.33 9.30 8.99
N LEU A 91 -21.05 9.11 9.34
CA LEU A 91 -20.61 8.85 10.72
C LEU A 91 -20.86 10.05 11.64
N SER A 92 -20.64 11.26 11.17
CA SER A 92 -20.91 12.49 11.93
C SER A 92 -22.41 12.70 12.19
N ALA A 93 -23.26 12.21 11.27
CA ALA A 93 -24.70 12.17 11.45
C ALA A 93 -25.18 11.01 12.35
N HIS A 94 -24.28 10.21 12.91
CA HIS A 94 -24.57 9.01 13.69
C HIS A 94 -25.39 7.96 12.91
N SER A 95 -25.16 7.89 11.60
CA SER A 95 -25.87 6.94 10.74
C SER A 95 -25.51 5.50 11.10
N THR A 96 -26.49 4.63 11.07
CA THR A 96 -26.36 3.17 11.21
C THR A 96 -26.26 2.48 9.85
N GLU A 97 -26.07 3.23 8.77
CA GLU A 97 -26.04 2.72 7.40
C GLU A 97 -24.81 1.85 7.12
N TYR A 98 -23.67 2.22 7.70
CA TYR A 98 -22.42 1.53 7.51
C TYR A 98 -21.99 0.77 8.76
N ASP A 99 -21.77 -0.52 8.62
CA ASP A 99 -21.27 -1.38 9.71
C ASP A 99 -19.75 -1.41 9.75
N ILE A 100 -19.11 -1.46 8.59
CA ILE A 100 -17.67 -1.57 8.42
C ILE A 100 -17.18 -0.44 7.52
N ILE A 101 -16.11 0.21 7.96
CA ILE A 101 -15.54 1.43 7.39
C ILE A 101 -14.14 1.13 6.86
N GLY A 102 -13.88 1.45 5.60
CA GLY A 102 -12.55 1.37 4.99
C GLY A 102 -11.75 2.65 5.23
N PHE A 103 -10.45 2.54 5.50
CA PHE A 103 -9.59 3.69 5.67
C PHE A 103 -8.12 3.34 5.37
N THR A 104 -7.32 4.36 5.14
CA THR A 104 -5.86 4.25 4.97
C THR A 104 -5.14 4.74 6.22
N SER A 105 -3.85 4.45 6.33
CA SER A 105 -2.99 4.97 7.41
C SER A 105 -3.09 6.49 7.55
N THR A 106 -3.17 7.21 6.44
CA THR A 106 -3.25 8.68 6.42
C THR A 106 -4.54 9.23 7.01
N SER A 107 -5.65 8.47 6.96
CA SER A 107 -6.95 8.87 7.47
C SER A 107 -7.32 8.21 8.81
N ALA A 108 -6.48 7.33 9.35
CA ALA A 108 -6.76 6.58 10.58
C ALA A 108 -7.21 7.46 11.76
N GLN A 109 -6.48 8.53 12.06
CA GLN A 109 -6.83 9.45 13.15
C GLN A 109 -8.12 10.23 12.89
N LYS A 110 -8.46 10.51 11.63
CA LYS A 110 -9.70 11.21 11.25
C LYS A 110 -10.93 10.32 11.48
N VAL A 111 -10.83 9.03 11.19
CA VAL A 111 -11.96 8.09 11.35
C VAL A 111 -12.04 7.46 12.74
N ALA A 112 -10.92 7.38 13.48
CA ALA A 112 -10.83 6.76 14.79
C ALA A 112 -11.94 7.15 15.78
N PRO A 113 -12.38 8.42 15.89
CA PRO A 113 -13.47 8.82 16.80
C PRO A 113 -14.80 8.12 16.53
N TYR A 114 -14.98 7.52 15.37
CA TYR A 114 -16.21 6.89 14.92
C TYR A 114 -16.16 5.36 14.92
N LEU A 115 -15.01 4.77 15.21
CA LEU A 115 -14.81 3.33 15.25
C LEU A 115 -14.86 2.79 16.69
N ILE A 116 -15.06 1.49 16.83
CA ILE A 116 -14.86 0.80 18.10
C ILE A 116 -13.42 0.31 18.19
N CYS A 117 -12.93 0.11 19.43
CA CYS A 117 -11.76 -0.72 19.65
C CYS A 117 -12.12 -2.18 19.36
N LEU A 118 -11.46 -2.80 18.41
CA LEU A 118 -11.70 -4.18 18.01
C LEU A 118 -11.24 -5.16 19.10
N ASN A 119 -11.91 -6.29 19.18
CA ASN A 119 -11.54 -7.36 20.09
C ASN A 119 -10.41 -8.21 19.47
N GLU A 120 -9.16 -7.92 19.79
CA GLU A 120 -7.98 -8.62 19.27
C GLU A 120 -8.05 -10.14 19.41
N SER A 121 -8.79 -10.66 20.42
CA SER A 121 -8.92 -12.11 20.61
C SER A 121 -9.72 -12.82 19.52
N MET A 122 -10.42 -12.08 18.66
CA MET A 122 -11.14 -12.62 17.50
C MET A 122 -10.23 -12.85 16.29
N PHE A 123 -9.04 -12.28 16.30
CA PHE A 123 -8.08 -12.34 15.21
C PHE A 123 -6.87 -13.21 15.57
N ASN A 124 -6.31 -13.92 14.60
CA ASN A 124 -5.02 -14.58 14.77
C ASN A 124 -3.88 -13.58 14.57
N MET A 125 -3.69 -12.67 15.55
CA MET A 125 -2.70 -11.61 15.46
C MET A 125 -1.25 -12.13 15.26
N SER A 126 -0.95 -13.37 15.65
CA SER A 126 0.36 -13.96 15.39
C SER A 126 0.62 -14.26 13.91
N ASP A 127 -0.44 -14.44 13.13
CA ASP A 127 -0.38 -14.66 11.68
C ASP A 127 -0.42 -13.35 10.88
N ILE A 128 -0.94 -12.27 11.45
CA ILE A 128 -0.95 -10.96 10.79
C ILE A 128 0.48 -10.39 10.77
N ILE A 129 0.84 -9.76 9.65
CA ILE A 129 2.10 -9.02 9.51
C ILE A 129 2.00 -7.73 10.31
N MET A 130 2.52 -7.75 11.53
CA MET A 130 2.33 -6.67 12.53
C MET A 130 2.82 -5.30 12.06
N PRO A 131 3.98 -5.14 11.38
CA PRO A 131 4.35 -3.82 10.86
C PRO A 131 3.28 -3.19 9.96
N GLN A 132 2.53 -4.00 9.20
CA GLN A 132 1.45 -3.52 8.34
C GLN A 132 0.20 -3.14 9.15
N GLU A 133 -0.13 -3.90 10.18
CA GLU A 133 -1.24 -3.60 11.09
C GLU A 133 -0.96 -2.35 11.93
N ASP A 134 0.25 -2.23 12.47
CA ASP A 134 0.66 -1.09 13.27
C ASP A 134 0.65 0.23 12.46
N PHE A 135 0.67 0.14 11.13
CA PHE A 135 0.75 1.30 10.26
C PHE A 135 -0.51 2.17 10.22
N GLY A 136 -1.61 1.73 10.76
CA GLY A 136 -2.86 2.51 10.82
C GLY A 136 -4.00 1.78 11.52
N GLY A 137 -3.94 0.46 11.66
CA GLY A 137 -4.94 -0.33 12.40
C GLY A 137 -4.85 -0.10 13.91
N ILE A 138 -3.64 0.16 14.42
CA ILE A 138 -3.37 0.44 15.83
C ILE A 138 -3.02 1.92 16.00
N ILE A 139 -3.76 2.62 16.85
CA ILE A 139 -3.56 4.04 17.13
C ILE A 139 -3.39 4.31 18.63
N TYR A 140 -2.79 5.46 18.94
CA TYR A 140 -2.77 5.97 20.30
C TYR A 140 -3.98 6.89 20.56
N ASN A 141 -4.83 6.49 21.50
CA ASN A 141 -5.95 7.32 21.94
C ASN A 141 -5.49 8.26 23.07
N SER A 142 -5.33 9.52 22.77
CA SER A 142 -4.88 10.54 23.75
C SER A 142 -5.87 10.74 24.89
N THR A 143 -7.16 10.44 24.71
CA THR A 143 -8.19 10.55 25.75
C THR A 143 -8.07 9.41 26.76
N THR A 144 -7.82 8.20 26.32
CA THR A 144 -7.67 7.02 27.19
C THR A 144 -6.23 6.80 27.66
N GLY A 145 -5.25 7.39 26.97
CA GLY A 145 -3.82 7.19 27.20
C GLY A 145 -3.35 5.79 26.82
N LYS A 146 -4.07 5.10 25.91
CA LYS A 146 -3.81 3.72 25.51
C LYS A 146 -3.70 3.58 24.00
N THR A 147 -3.01 2.54 23.60
CA THR A 147 -3.03 2.03 22.23
C THR A 147 -4.31 1.22 22.02
N GLU A 148 -5.01 1.44 20.92
CA GLU A 148 -6.28 0.80 20.57
C GLU A 148 -6.23 0.31 19.12
N MET A 149 -6.67 -0.93 18.88
CA MET A 149 -6.85 -1.47 17.54
C MET A 149 -8.20 -1.02 17.01
N ILE A 150 -8.21 -0.05 16.10
CA ILE A 150 -9.42 0.53 15.50
C ILE A 150 -9.83 -0.10 14.17
N GLY A 151 -8.93 -0.85 13.56
CA GLY A 151 -9.14 -1.55 12.31
C GLY A 151 -8.20 -2.72 12.18
N ILE A 152 -8.45 -3.56 11.19
CA ILE A 152 -7.57 -4.65 10.79
C ILE A 152 -7.08 -4.41 9.36
N VAL A 153 -5.80 -4.60 9.13
CA VAL A 153 -5.23 -4.59 7.78
C VAL A 153 -5.80 -5.74 6.97
N TYR A 154 -6.20 -5.52 5.73
CA TYR A 154 -6.81 -6.58 4.92
C TYR A 154 -6.10 -6.82 3.58
N GLU A 155 -5.20 -5.95 3.19
CA GLU A 155 -4.29 -6.13 2.07
C GLU A 155 -2.96 -5.45 2.34
N THR A 156 -1.87 -6.04 1.82
CA THR A 156 -0.53 -5.47 1.90
C THR A 156 -0.19 -4.78 0.58
N ALA A 157 -0.01 -3.47 0.62
CA ALA A 157 0.45 -2.67 -0.52
C ALA A 157 1.80 -2.06 -0.17
N ILE A 158 2.88 -2.57 -0.75
CA ILE A 158 4.26 -2.12 -0.51
C ILE A 158 4.78 -1.38 -1.74
N TYR A 159 5.34 -0.20 -1.54
CA TYR A 159 5.99 0.59 -2.59
C TYR A 159 7.40 0.06 -2.81
N LEU A 160 7.64 -0.45 -4.01
CA LEU A 160 8.86 -1.16 -4.39
C LEU A 160 9.34 -0.73 -5.78
N THR A 161 10.55 -1.15 -6.11
CA THR A 161 11.11 -1.04 -7.45
C THR A 161 10.62 -2.19 -8.30
N ALA A 162 9.78 -1.93 -9.31
CA ALA A 162 9.39 -2.88 -10.34
C ALA A 162 10.27 -2.66 -11.58
N TYR A 163 10.98 -3.70 -12.04
CA TYR A 163 11.96 -3.57 -13.12
C TYR A 163 11.82 -4.67 -14.17
N LYS A 164 12.28 -4.40 -15.40
CA LYS A 164 12.25 -5.36 -16.50
C LYS A 164 13.42 -6.32 -16.45
N GLU A 165 13.14 -7.61 -16.29
CA GLU A 165 14.15 -8.66 -16.28
C GLU A 165 15.06 -8.62 -17.51
N CYS A 166 14.48 -8.46 -18.70
CA CYS A 166 15.23 -8.47 -19.96
C CYS A 166 16.30 -7.38 -20.08
N ILE A 167 16.18 -6.29 -19.30
CA ILE A 167 17.18 -5.21 -19.22
C ILE A 167 18.20 -5.56 -18.15
N PHE A 168 17.78 -5.83 -16.93
CA PHE A 168 18.66 -5.92 -15.77
C PHE A 168 19.34 -7.28 -15.60
N CYS A 169 18.86 -8.34 -16.26
CA CYS A 169 19.55 -9.62 -16.38
C CYS A 169 20.47 -9.70 -17.61
N ASN A 170 20.61 -8.62 -18.39
CA ASN A 170 21.50 -8.57 -19.54
C ASN A 170 22.96 -8.28 -19.08
N SER A 171 23.81 -9.31 -19.13
CA SER A 171 25.21 -9.21 -18.68
C SER A 171 26.04 -8.21 -19.49
N THR A 172 25.71 -7.99 -20.78
CA THR A 172 26.42 -7.01 -21.61
C THR A 172 26.13 -5.60 -21.13
N LEU A 173 24.86 -5.26 -20.88
CA LEU A 173 24.48 -3.96 -20.33
C LEU A 173 25.07 -3.75 -18.92
N ALA A 174 25.10 -4.80 -18.10
CA ALA A 174 25.69 -4.72 -16.77
C ALA A 174 27.21 -4.43 -16.83
N GLU A 175 27.94 -5.03 -17.79
CA GLU A 175 29.35 -4.78 -18.01
C GLU A 175 29.58 -3.36 -18.55
N GLU A 176 28.80 -2.92 -19.52
CA GLU A 176 28.88 -1.57 -20.08
C GLU A 176 28.61 -0.50 -19.02
N PHE A 177 27.56 -0.65 -18.23
CA PHE A 177 27.25 0.25 -17.12
C PHE A 177 28.36 0.27 -16.07
N TYR A 178 28.91 -0.90 -15.68
CA TYR A 178 30.02 -0.96 -14.73
C TYR A 178 31.30 -0.27 -15.26
N ASN A 179 31.61 -0.41 -16.54
CA ASN A 179 32.76 0.26 -17.15
C ASN A 179 32.64 1.78 -17.15
N GLU A 180 31.41 2.30 -17.27
CA GLU A 180 31.14 3.75 -17.32
C GLU A 180 30.99 4.37 -15.93
N TYR A 181 30.23 3.73 -15.02
CA TYR A 181 29.86 4.29 -13.72
C TYR A 181 30.58 3.64 -12.52
N HIS A 182 31.20 2.50 -12.69
CA HIS A 182 31.85 1.71 -11.63
C HIS A 182 30.90 1.27 -10.51
N MET A 183 29.61 1.11 -10.83
CA MET A 183 28.54 0.70 -9.94
C MET A 183 27.83 -0.55 -10.43
N ASN A 184 27.07 -1.21 -9.54
CA ASN A 184 26.28 -2.37 -9.90
C ASN A 184 24.98 -1.94 -10.59
N PHE A 185 24.66 -2.61 -11.71
CA PHE A 185 23.50 -2.32 -12.53
C PHE A 185 22.18 -2.87 -11.94
N SER A 186 22.26 -3.93 -11.14
CA SER A 186 21.06 -4.65 -10.64
C SER A 186 20.26 -3.83 -9.62
N PRO A 187 18.93 -3.67 -9.81
CA PRO A 187 18.06 -2.97 -8.85
C PRO A 187 18.09 -3.54 -7.43
N THR A 188 18.38 -4.84 -7.29
CA THR A 188 18.48 -5.51 -5.99
C THR A 188 19.69 -5.08 -5.14
N THR A 189 20.57 -4.25 -5.69
CA THR A 189 21.83 -3.83 -5.05
C THR A 189 22.02 -2.32 -5.01
N TRP A 190 21.02 -1.54 -5.35
CA TRP A 190 21.12 -0.08 -5.35
C TRP A 190 21.19 0.48 -3.93
N GLU A 191 22.32 1.11 -3.62
CA GLU A 191 22.57 1.63 -2.28
C GLU A 191 21.91 2.98 -2.01
N ASN A 192 21.52 3.71 -3.05
CA ASN A 192 20.94 5.04 -2.96
C ASN A 192 20.28 5.48 -4.27
N TRP A 193 19.56 6.60 -4.23
CA TRP A 193 18.84 7.15 -5.38
C TRP A 193 19.76 7.72 -6.48
N THR A 194 21.03 8.04 -6.17
CA THR A 194 21.98 8.50 -7.20
C THR A 194 22.26 7.40 -8.22
N VAL A 195 22.34 6.15 -7.77
CA VAL A 195 22.53 5.00 -8.68
C VAL A 195 21.38 4.91 -9.68
N VAL A 196 20.15 5.21 -9.27
CA VAL A 196 18.99 5.22 -10.19
C VAL A 196 19.16 6.29 -11.26
N LEU A 197 19.58 7.50 -10.89
CA LEU A 197 19.83 8.59 -11.84
C LEU A 197 20.90 8.20 -12.87
N ASP A 198 21.97 7.52 -12.44
CA ASP A 198 22.99 7.05 -13.33
C ASP A 198 22.52 5.92 -14.26
N VAL A 199 21.67 5.02 -13.74
CA VAL A 199 20.99 3.98 -14.54
C VAL A 199 20.03 4.60 -15.57
N ASP A 200 19.21 5.56 -15.15
CA ASP A 200 18.28 6.25 -16.05
C ASP A 200 19.02 7.00 -17.15
N ASN A 201 20.11 7.70 -16.79
CA ASN A 201 20.97 8.36 -17.77
C ASN A 201 21.59 7.36 -18.75
N PHE A 202 22.15 6.25 -18.25
CA PHE A 202 22.74 5.21 -19.09
C PHE A 202 21.70 4.64 -20.07
N LEU A 203 20.56 4.20 -19.58
CA LEU A 203 19.55 3.54 -20.40
C LEU A 203 18.96 4.48 -21.47
N THR A 204 18.71 5.74 -21.12
CA THR A 204 18.13 6.70 -22.04
C THR A 204 19.14 7.29 -23.02
N SER A 205 20.38 7.58 -22.60
CA SER A 205 21.41 8.12 -23.47
C SER A 205 21.93 7.10 -24.48
N HIS A 206 21.90 5.81 -24.15
CA HIS A 206 22.24 4.71 -25.05
C HIS A 206 21.03 4.20 -25.88
N GLU A 207 19.88 4.88 -25.79
CA GLU A 207 18.64 4.53 -26.51
C GLU A 207 18.15 3.08 -26.23
N ILE A 208 18.46 2.53 -25.04
CA ILE A 208 18.01 1.20 -24.60
C ILE A 208 16.55 1.26 -24.22
N THR A 209 16.15 2.31 -23.52
CA THR A 209 14.75 2.66 -23.21
C THR A 209 14.48 4.11 -23.57
N LYS A 210 13.21 4.42 -23.78
CA LYS A 210 12.79 5.80 -24.03
C LYS A 210 12.70 6.63 -22.75
N TYR A 211 12.30 5.95 -21.65
CA TYR A 211 12.15 6.54 -20.33
C TYR A 211 13.02 5.75 -19.32
N GLY A 212 13.42 6.40 -18.25
CA GLY A 212 14.03 5.78 -17.09
C GLY A 212 13.00 5.00 -16.26
N PHE A 213 13.14 5.05 -14.96
CA PHE A 213 12.13 4.53 -14.04
C PHE A 213 10.99 5.52 -13.88
N LEU A 214 9.75 5.04 -14.05
CA LEU A 214 8.55 5.85 -13.82
C LEU A 214 8.32 5.99 -12.31
N ILE A 215 8.05 7.20 -11.85
CA ILE A 215 7.71 7.51 -10.47
C ILE A 215 6.44 8.36 -10.44
N ASP A 216 5.61 8.24 -9.41
CA ASP A 216 4.37 9.00 -9.32
C ASP A 216 4.66 10.49 -9.13
N ASP A 217 4.23 11.34 -10.05
CA ASP A 217 4.53 12.78 -10.06
C ASP A 217 3.29 13.69 -10.17
N HIS A 218 2.10 13.09 -10.12
CA HIS A 218 0.88 13.84 -10.36
C HIS A 218 0.45 14.67 -9.16
N VAL A 219 0.11 15.95 -9.43
CA VAL A 219 -0.22 16.92 -8.38
C VAL A 219 -1.42 16.55 -7.53
N SER A 220 -2.38 15.79 -8.04
CA SER A 220 -3.60 15.45 -7.28
C SER A 220 -3.34 14.44 -6.16
N HIS A 221 -2.43 13.49 -6.37
CA HIS A 221 -2.15 12.45 -5.39
C HIS A 221 -0.71 11.91 -5.45
N GLY A 222 -0.13 11.76 -6.62
CA GLY A 222 1.13 11.04 -6.82
C GLY A 222 2.34 11.57 -6.08
N ILE A 223 2.49 12.89 -5.96
CA ILE A 223 3.65 13.50 -5.30
C ILE A 223 3.79 13.04 -3.84
N ILE A 224 2.68 12.93 -3.11
CA ILE A 224 2.72 12.51 -1.70
C ILE A 224 3.00 11.01 -1.53
N ASP A 225 2.85 10.23 -2.58
CA ASP A 225 3.19 8.80 -2.57
C ASP A 225 4.68 8.58 -2.91
N ALA A 226 5.23 9.38 -3.81
CA ALA A 226 6.57 9.19 -4.35
C ALA A 226 7.67 9.97 -3.62
N TYR A 227 7.41 11.22 -3.25
CA TYR A 227 8.40 12.02 -2.54
C TYR A 227 8.84 11.38 -1.20
N PRO A 228 7.93 10.87 -0.34
CA PRO A 228 8.34 10.17 0.87
C PRO A 228 9.23 8.96 0.60
N ALA A 229 8.96 8.22 -0.49
CA ALA A 229 9.80 7.10 -0.88
C ALA A 229 11.25 7.52 -1.18
N VAL A 230 11.45 8.66 -1.85
CA VAL A 230 12.79 9.23 -2.06
C VAL A 230 13.35 9.82 -0.76
N PHE A 231 12.52 10.53 0.00
CA PHE A 231 12.93 11.20 1.23
C PHE A 231 13.39 10.21 2.31
N GLY A 232 12.84 9.00 2.32
CA GLY A 232 13.17 7.97 3.29
C GLY A 232 14.67 7.71 3.44
N TRP A 233 15.38 7.59 2.32
CA TRP A 233 16.82 7.39 2.34
C TRP A 233 17.59 8.55 2.98
N TYR A 234 17.20 9.80 2.72
CA TYR A 234 17.79 11.00 3.27
C TYR A 234 17.41 11.21 4.75
N TYR A 235 16.14 10.94 5.08
CA TYR A 235 15.62 11.02 6.45
C TYR A 235 16.40 10.14 7.41
N GLU A 236 16.59 8.88 7.05
CA GLU A 236 17.26 7.88 7.89
C GLU A 236 18.70 8.28 8.23
N ARG A 237 19.37 8.96 7.31
CA ARG A 237 20.76 9.42 7.46
C ARG A 237 20.88 10.79 8.11
N CYS A 238 19.78 11.48 8.33
CA CYS A 238 19.74 12.77 8.99
C CYS A 238 19.63 12.60 10.50
N THR A 239 20.74 12.84 11.23
CA THR A 239 20.82 12.66 12.68
C THR A 239 19.88 13.61 13.44
N GLU A 240 19.58 14.78 12.90
CA GLU A 240 18.63 15.74 13.49
C GLU A 240 17.22 15.18 13.47
N LEU A 241 16.78 14.60 12.36
CA LEU A 241 15.44 14.05 12.19
C LEU A 241 15.24 12.74 12.96
N THR A 242 16.23 11.86 12.92
CA THR A 242 16.17 10.55 13.58
C THR A 242 16.56 10.59 15.03
N GLN A 243 17.16 11.68 15.52
CA GLN A 243 17.80 11.77 16.84
C GLN A 243 18.81 10.63 17.11
N GLY A 244 19.49 10.19 16.05
CA GLY A 244 20.44 9.08 16.11
C GLY A 244 19.80 7.69 16.27
N LYS A 245 18.48 7.59 16.16
CA LYS A 245 17.78 6.30 16.11
C LYS A 245 17.68 5.88 14.65
N ILE A 246 18.40 4.82 14.30
CA ILE A 246 18.31 4.20 12.99
C ILE A 246 17.34 3.04 13.11
N GLY A 247 16.42 2.96 12.19
CA GLY A 247 15.50 1.85 12.10
C GLY A 247 14.44 2.15 11.07
N GLY A 248 14.00 1.16 10.32
CA GLY A 248 13.16 1.18 9.14
C GLY A 248 12.14 2.31 9.04
N LEU A 249 11.78 2.64 7.87
CA LEU A 249 11.07 3.88 7.57
C LEU A 249 9.63 3.62 7.24
N PRO A 250 8.74 4.25 7.95
CA PRO A 250 7.32 4.09 7.71
C PRO A 250 6.87 5.10 6.66
N GLY A 251 7.12 4.93 5.42
CA GLY A 251 6.54 5.71 4.36
C GLY A 251 6.06 7.13 4.72
N TYR A 252 4.76 7.32 4.76
CA TYR A 252 4.14 8.63 5.05
C TYR A 252 4.56 9.30 6.37
N ASN A 253 5.07 8.53 7.33
CA ASN A 253 5.42 9.10 8.63
C ASN A 253 6.67 9.90 8.66
N ILE A 254 7.58 9.63 7.75
CA ILE A 254 8.78 10.45 7.65
C ILE A 254 8.50 11.89 7.30
N MET A 255 7.28 12.20 6.87
CA MET A 255 6.84 13.58 6.66
C MET A 255 6.75 14.39 7.97
N PHE A 256 6.84 13.71 9.11
CA PHE A 256 6.85 14.30 10.43
C PHE A 256 8.14 13.97 11.18
N GLU A 257 8.49 14.81 12.15
CA GLU A 257 9.57 14.52 13.08
C GLU A 257 9.24 13.29 13.94
N SER A 258 10.27 12.53 14.32
CA SER A 258 10.13 11.32 15.14
C SER A 258 9.76 11.61 16.61
N TYR A 259 9.53 12.87 16.98
CA TYR A 259 9.25 13.34 18.33
C TYR A 259 8.28 14.52 18.32
N ILE A 260 7.64 14.76 19.47
CA ILE A 260 6.73 15.90 19.67
C ILE A 260 7.44 16.94 20.51
N LEU A 261 7.51 18.16 20.02
CA LEU A 261 8.08 19.29 20.76
C LEU A 261 7.15 19.72 21.92
N PRO A 262 7.70 20.24 23.04
CA PRO A 262 6.90 20.77 24.11
C PRO A 262 5.94 21.88 23.62
N GLY A 263 4.68 21.76 23.96
CA GLY A 263 3.64 22.71 23.56
C GLY A 263 2.86 22.32 22.30
N TYR A 264 3.24 21.22 21.65
CA TYR A 264 2.50 20.66 20.51
C TYR A 264 1.80 19.35 20.89
N SER A 265 0.71 19.03 20.21
CA SER A 265 0.00 17.75 20.36
C SER A 265 0.42 16.71 19.34
N TYR A 266 1.07 17.15 18.27
CA TYR A 266 1.52 16.32 17.15
C TYR A 266 2.96 16.67 16.78
N PRO A 267 3.70 15.76 16.12
CA PRO A 267 5.02 16.07 15.61
C PRO A 267 4.95 17.12 14.49
N LEU A 268 5.99 17.92 14.38
CA LEU A 268 6.11 18.91 13.31
C LEU A 268 6.53 18.28 11.99
N PRO A 269 6.31 18.96 10.85
CA PRO A 269 6.84 18.52 9.57
C PRO A 269 8.36 18.36 9.59
N SER A 270 8.88 17.31 8.97
CA SER A 270 10.32 17.01 8.86
C SER A 270 10.89 17.40 7.50
N PHE A 271 10.05 17.47 6.48
CA PHE A 271 10.45 17.55 5.08
C PHE A 271 11.08 18.90 4.67
N ASN A 272 10.92 19.97 5.43
CA ASN A 272 11.57 21.26 5.15
C ASN A 272 13.01 21.36 5.70
N SER A 273 13.58 20.23 6.10
CA SER A 273 14.97 20.07 6.49
C SER A 273 15.92 20.06 5.28
N THR A 274 17.23 20.13 5.52
CA THR A 274 18.24 19.94 4.45
C THR A 274 18.06 18.60 3.75
N ALA A 275 17.81 17.52 4.50
CA ALA A 275 17.54 16.19 3.97
C ALA A 275 16.30 16.17 3.06
N GLY A 276 15.24 16.89 3.42
CA GLY A 276 14.03 17.00 2.61
C GLY A 276 14.28 17.79 1.31
N ILE A 277 15.11 18.83 1.36
CA ILE A 277 15.47 19.61 0.17
C ILE A 277 16.30 18.75 -0.80
N GLU A 278 17.33 18.03 -0.32
CA GLU A 278 18.12 17.12 -1.12
C GLU A 278 17.27 15.99 -1.75
N ALA A 279 16.31 15.47 -1.00
CA ALA A 279 15.36 14.50 -1.50
C ALA A 279 14.48 15.07 -2.62
N LEU A 280 13.99 16.30 -2.46
CA LEU A 280 13.15 16.95 -3.47
C LEU A 280 13.93 17.27 -4.75
N GLU A 281 15.19 17.66 -4.64
CA GLU A 281 16.07 17.87 -5.80
C GLU A 281 16.36 16.54 -6.51
N THR A 282 16.57 15.44 -5.76
CA THR A 282 16.73 14.09 -6.33
C THR A 282 15.46 13.64 -7.03
N TYR A 283 14.31 13.81 -6.40
CA TYR A 283 13.01 13.50 -6.99
C TYR A 283 12.76 14.26 -8.29
N TYR A 284 13.08 15.55 -8.34
CA TYR A 284 13.02 16.35 -9.57
C TYR A 284 13.90 15.78 -10.68
N ASN A 285 15.11 15.35 -10.34
CA ASN A 285 16.02 14.76 -11.32
C ASN A 285 15.51 13.43 -11.86
N LEU A 286 14.88 12.59 -11.02
CA LEU A 286 14.24 11.33 -11.46
C LEU A 286 13.13 11.58 -12.48
N ILE A 287 12.22 12.52 -12.21
CA ILE A 287 11.11 12.81 -13.13
C ILE A 287 11.57 13.44 -14.46
N SER A 288 12.82 13.88 -14.56
CA SER A 288 13.38 14.37 -15.84
C SER A 288 13.54 13.27 -16.90
N TYR A 289 13.55 12.01 -16.48
CA TYR A 289 13.60 10.83 -17.35
C TYR A 289 12.21 10.26 -17.72
N GLU A 290 11.15 10.92 -17.32
CA GLU A 290 9.76 10.55 -17.61
C GLU A 290 9.17 11.32 -18.81
N PRO A 291 7.94 10.99 -19.24
CA PRO A 291 7.30 11.65 -20.38
C PRO A 291 7.15 13.17 -20.24
N SER A 292 6.74 13.65 -19.09
CA SER A 292 6.67 15.07 -18.70
C SER A 292 6.23 15.19 -17.25
N PRO A 293 6.57 16.29 -16.55
CA PRO A 293 6.09 16.51 -15.19
C PRO A 293 4.57 16.43 -15.08
N SER A 294 4.10 15.82 -13.97
CA SER A 294 2.67 15.60 -13.68
C SER A 294 1.95 14.68 -14.68
N SER A 295 2.69 13.74 -15.31
CA SER A 295 2.12 12.81 -16.28
C SER A 295 1.86 11.41 -15.72
N ILE A 296 2.57 11.03 -14.66
CA ILE A 296 2.52 9.69 -14.09
C ILE A 296 1.62 9.66 -12.84
N GLN A 297 0.62 8.79 -12.89
CA GLN A 297 -0.29 8.50 -11.77
C GLN A 297 -0.28 7.00 -11.52
N ILE A 298 0.61 6.56 -10.64
CA ILE A 298 0.78 5.14 -10.30
C ILE A 298 -0.51 4.59 -9.69
N CYS A 299 -1.05 5.25 -8.67
CA CYS A 299 -2.26 4.81 -7.96
C CYS A 299 -3.50 4.66 -8.86
N TYR A 300 -3.55 5.39 -9.97
CA TYR A 300 -4.65 5.29 -10.95
C TYR A 300 -4.29 4.42 -12.17
N GLY A 301 -3.12 3.78 -12.16
CA GLY A 301 -2.71 2.81 -13.17
C GLY A 301 -2.32 3.39 -14.53
N ASN A 302 -2.23 4.72 -14.69
CA ASN A 302 -1.91 5.31 -16.00
C ASN A 302 -0.46 5.06 -16.43
N PHE A 303 0.44 4.78 -15.48
CA PHE A 303 1.83 4.43 -15.75
C PHE A 303 1.94 3.22 -16.69
N ALA A 304 1.00 2.29 -16.64
CA ALA A 304 0.97 1.11 -17.49
C ALA A 304 0.99 1.43 -18.99
N LYS A 305 0.55 2.64 -19.36
CA LYS A 305 0.64 3.14 -20.75
C LYS A 305 2.08 3.43 -21.17
N PHE A 306 2.91 3.87 -20.25
CA PHE A 306 4.30 4.27 -20.49
C PHE A 306 5.31 3.18 -20.18
N TYR A 307 4.90 2.22 -19.33
CA TYR A 307 5.73 1.12 -18.86
C TYR A 307 6.41 0.31 -19.98
N PRO A 308 5.77 0.02 -21.15
CA PRO A 308 6.44 -0.67 -22.25
C PRO A 308 7.72 0.00 -22.74
N ASP A 309 7.80 1.34 -22.67
CA ASP A 309 8.91 2.15 -23.15
C ASP A 309 9.88 2.56 -22.01
N ALA A 310 9.61 2.17 -20.74
CA ALA A 310 10.40 2.50 -19.58
C ALA A 310 11.30 1.34 -19.12
N ALA A 311 12.29 1.62 -18.30
CA ALA A 311 13.14 0.62 -17.66
C ALA A 311 12.42 -0.16 -16.56
N GLY A 312 11.52 0.52 -15.86
CA GLY A 312 10.73 0.02 -14.75
C GLY A 312 9.85 1.13 -14.17
N ALA A 313 9.39 0.91 -12.95
CA ALA A 313 8.60 1.91 -12.22
C ALA A 313 8.73 1.69 -10.71
N PHE A 314 8.60 2.76 -9.93
CA PHE A 314 8.40 2.67 -8.48
C PHE A 314 6.90 2.61 -8.23
N ILE A 315 6.40 1.48 -7.73
CA ILE A 315 4.96 1.20 -7.62
C ILE A 315 4.59 0.50 -6.32
N PHE A 316 3.35 0.69 -5.89
CA PHE A 316 2.77 -0.23 -4.91
C PHE A 316 2.52 -1.60 -5.55
N THR A 317 2.76 -2.67 -4.80
CA THR A 317 2.55 -4.06 -5.28
C THR A 317 1.16 -4.29 -5.83
N SER A 318 0.13 -3.62 -5.30
CA SER A 318 -1.25 -3.67 -5.80
C SER A 318 -1.38 -3.19 -7.25
N GLN A 319 -0.46 -2.34 -7.73
CA GLN A 319 -0.47 -1.76 -9.08
C GLN A 319 0.08 -2.71 -10.16
N LEU A 320 0.71 -3.80 -9.78
CA LEU A 320 1.11 -4.86 -10.72
C LEU A 320 -0.08 -5.38 -11.54
N THR A 321 -1.30 -5.31 -10.98
CA THR A 321 -2.53 -5.69 -11.67
C THR A 321 -2.88 -4.78 -12.86
N CYS A 322 -2.34 -3.56 -12.91
CA CYS A 322 -2.54 -2.62 -14.03
C CYS A 322 -1.71 -2.99 -15.27
N LEU A 323 -0.64 -3.76 -15.10
CA LEU A 323 0.18 -4.25 -16.20
C LEU A 323 -0.55 -5.38 -16.96
N ASN A 324 -0.37 -5.43 -18.26
CA ASN A 324 -0.86 -6.56 -19.05
C ASN A 324 -0.07 -7.84 -18.76
N THR A 325 -0.56 -8.99 -19.22
CA THR A 325 0.06 -10.30 -18.92
C THR A 325 1.52 -10.36 -19.35
N THR A 326 1.86 -9.89 -20.55
CA THR A 326 3.23 -9.91 -21.06
C THR A 326 4.17 -9.06 -20.20
N GLU A 327 3.74 -7.86 -19.82
CA GLU A 327 4.55 -7.00 -18.94
C GLU A 327 4.75 -7.65 -17.57
N ARG A 328 3.69 -8.23 -16.97
CA ARG A 328 3.76 -8.91 -15.68
C ARG A 328 4.77 -10.07 -15.67
N GLU A 329 4.75 -10.91 -16.69
CA GLU A 329 5.63 -12.08 -16.81
C GLU A 329 7.12 -11.72 -16.83
N HIS A 330 7.46 -10.48 -17.22
CA HIS A 330 8.82 -9.97 -17.33
C HIS A 330 9.15 -8.85 -16.33
N THR A 331 8.27 -8.59 -15.36
CA THR A 331 8.49 -7.62 -14.28
C THR A 331 8.92 -8.34 -13.01
N TYR A 332 10.03 -7.89 -12.43
CA TYR A 332 10.57 -8.36 -11.16
C TYR A 332 10.55 -7.23 -10.14
N LEU A 333 10.64 -7.57 -8.86
CA LEU A 333 10.62 -6.61 -7.77
C LEU A 333 11.97 -6.53 -7.06
N ALA A 334 12.28 -5.36 -6.55
CA ALA A 334 13.41 -5.10 -5.67
C ALA A 334 13.00 -4.09 -4.58
N PRO A 335 13.72 -4.01 -3.47
CA PRO A 335 13.55 -2.91 -2.52
C PRO A 335 13.73 -1.54 -3.20
N LEU A 336 13.32 -0.49 -2.53
CA LEU A 336 13.70 0.86 -2.90
C LEU A 336 15.22 1.05 -2.73
N PRO A 337 15.84 1.99 -3.46
CA PRO A 337 17.27 2.26 -3.34
C PRO A 337 17.68 2.57 -1.91
N GLY A 338 18.56 1.73 -1.33
CA GLY A 338 18.95 1.79 0.08
C GLY A 338 18.36 0.68 0.95
N ASP A 339 17.73 -0.32 0.31
CA ASP A 339 17.19 -1.54 0.93
C ASP A 339 16.09 -1.26 1.97
N TYR A 340 15.09 -0.49 1.59
CA TYR A 340 13.90 -0.22 2.40
C TYR A 340 12.62 -0.31 1.56
N ALA A 341 11.48 -0.18 2.20
CA ALA A 341 10.17 -0.17 1.55
C ALA A 341 9.21 0.77 2.27
N GLU A 342 8.29 1.33 1.50
CA GLU A 342 7.17 2.13 1.98
C GLU A 342 5.89 1.29 1.92
N THR A 343 4.94 1.54 2.82
CA THR A 343 3.66 0.83 2.81
C THR A 343 2.49 1.78 2.61
N GLY A 344 1.52 1.36 1.79
CA GLY A 344 0.25 2.03 1.53
C GLY A 344 -0.92 1.11 1.87
N THR A 345 -0.84 0.39 2.98
CA THR A 345 -1.84 -0.57 3.40
C THR A 345 -3.19 0.06 3.73
N ASP A 346 -4.24 -0.74 3.50
CA ASP A 346 -5.63 -0.38 3.74
C ASP A 346 -6.22 -1.20 4.89
N PHE A 347 -7.13 -0.58 5.63
CA PHE A 347 -7.73 -1.11 6.85
C PHE A 347 -9.25 -1.13 6.77
N LEU A 348 -9.85 -2.01 7.55
CA LEU A 348 -11.28 -2.03 7.81
C LEU A 348 -11.53 -1.98 9.31
N GLY A 349 -12.39 -1.06 9.75
CA GLY A 349 -12.81 -0.91 11.13
C GLY A 349 -14.31 -1.03 11.28
N VAL A 350 -14.79 -1.24 12.51
CA VAL A 350 -16.25 -1.38 12.79
C VAL A 350 -16.80 -0.06 13.32
N SER A 351 -17.86 0.45 12.66
CA SER A 351 -18.54 1.66 13.09
C SER A 351 -19.11 1.52 14.51
N LYS A 352 -18.87 2.53 15.37
CA LYS A 352 -19.46 2.56 16.70
C LYS A 352 -21.00 2.65 16.66
N TYR A 353 -21.59 3.05 15.54
CA TYR A 353 -23.02 3.17 15.32
C TYR A 353 -23.64 1.90 14.71
N SER A 354 -22.84 0.93 14.27
CA SER A 354 -23.32 -0.35 13.77
C SER A 354 -24.22 -1.05 14.81
N LEU A 355 -25.31 -1.64 14.32
CA LEU A 355 -26.18 -2.49 15.11
C LEU A 355 -25.70 -3.95 15.16
N HIS A 356 -24.65 -4.29 14.38
CA HIS A 356 -24.17 -5.66 14.15
C HIS A 356 -22.67 -5.81 14.46
N LYS A 357 -22.16 -5.11 15.48
CA LYS A 357 -20.73 -5.00 15.79
C LYS A 357 -20.00 -6.35 15.86
N GLN A 358 -20.56 -7.29 16.62
CA GLN A 358 -19.95 -8.62 16.77
C GLN A 358 -19.88 -9.37 15.43
N LEU A 359 -20.94 -9.35 14.65
CA LEU A 359 -20.97 -9.99 13.33
C LEU A 359 -20.02 -9.30 12.34
N ALA A 360 -19.85 -7.99 12.47
CA ALA A 360 -18.86 -7.23 11.68
C ALA A 360 -17.44 -7.66 12.03
N GLU A 361 -17.10 -7.82 13.32
CA GLU A 361 -15.78 -8.34 13.74
C GLU A 361 -15.57 -9.79 13.28
N GLU A 362 -16.61 -10.65 13.32
CA GLU A 362 -16.55 -12.02 12.80
C GLU A 362 -16.24 -12.03 11.29
N PHE A 363 -16.86 -11.12 10.52
CA PHE A 363 -16.55 -10.96 9.10
C PHE A 363 -15.13 -10.46 8.86
N LEU A 364 -14.65 -9.49 9.64
CA LEU A 364 -13.26 -9.01 9.53
C LEU A 364 -12.26 -10.13 9.85
N ALA A 365 -12.50 -10.92 10.88
CA ALA A 365 -11.66 -12.08 11.21
C ALA A 365 -11.65 -13.14 10.08
N PHE A 366 -12.81 -13.38 9.46
CA PHE A 366 -12.92 -14.24 8.29
C PHE A 366 -12.12 -13.69 7.10
N LEU A 367 -12.24 -12.40 6.82
CA LEU A 367 -11.57 -11.72 5.69
C LEU A 367 -10.04 -11.87 5.75
N VAL A 368 -9.45 -11.78 6.94
CA VAL A 368 -8.00 -11.88 7.13
C VAL A 368 -7.51 -13.30 7.38
N SER A 369 -8.40 -14.31 7.32
CA SER A 369 -8.00 -15.71 7.46
C SER A 369 -7.09 -16.16 6.30
N PRO A 370 -6.15 -17.09 6.53
CA PRO A 370 -5.19 -17.51 5.50
C PRO A 370 -5.85 -17.96 4.20
N GLN A 371 -6.99 -18.67 4.27
CA GLN A 371 -7.71 -19.18 3.10
C GLN A 371 -8.29 -18.04 2.25
N VAL A 372 -8.88 -17.03 2.89
CA VAL A 372 -9.46 -15.87 2.19
C VAL A 372 -8.34 -14.98 1.65
N GLN A 373 -7.25 -14.84 2.39
CA GLN A 373 -6.08 -14.07 1.96
C GLN A 373 -5.35 -14.71 0.76
N LYS A 374 -5.27 -16.03 0.68
CA LYS A 374 -4.81 -16.71 -0.56
C LYS A 374 -5.72 -16.40 -1.75
N LEU A 375 -7.03 -16.40 -1.53
CA LEU A 375 -7.99 -16.04 -2.57
C LEU A 375 -7.82 -14.60 -3.06
N ALA A 376 -7.48 -13.66 -2.15
CA ALA A 376 -7.18 -12.28 -2.49
C ALA A 376 -6.06 -12.20 -3.54
N PHE A 377 -4.96 -12.90 -3.35
CA PHE A 377 -3.87 -12.93 -4.32
C PHE A 377 -4.26 -13.65 -5.62
N LEU A 378 -4.77 -14.85 -5.52
CA LEU A 378 -5.04 -15.71 -6.68
C LEU A 378 -6.11 -15.15 -7.63
N LYS A 379 -7.09 -14.41 -7.14
CA LYS A 379 -8.19 -13.86 -7.95
C LYS A 379 -8.07 -12.38 -8.25
N PHE A 380 -7.49 -11.62 -7.35
CA PHE A 380 -7.53 -10.15 -7.40
C PHE A 380 -6.12 -9.54 -7.45
N GLY A 381 -5.06 -10.36 -7.35
CA GLY A 381 -3.68 -9.89 -7.31
C GLY A 381 -3.36 -9.05 -6.05
N LYS A 382 -4.13 -9.25 -4.97
CA LYS A 382 -3.95 -8.55 -3.71
C LYS A 382 -3.00 -9.32 -2.80
N PHE A 383 -1.96 -8.67 -2.33
CA PHE A 383 -0.95 -9.30 -1.48
C PHE A 383 -1.52 -9.57 -0.08
N PRO A 384 -1.27 -10.77 0.48
CA PRO A 384 -1.84 -11.17 1.77
C PRO A 384 -1.34 -10.33 2.94
N VAL A 385 -2.13 -10.30 4.02
CA VAL A 385 -1.72 -9.84 5.35
C VAL A 385 -1.37 -10.99 6.27
N SER A 386 -1.74 -12.21 5.90
CA SER A 386 -1.48 -13.47 6.62
C SER A 386 -0.12 -14.02 6.22
N LYS A 387 0.73 -14.29 7.21
CA LYS A 387 2.04 -14.95 7.03
C LYS A 387 1.89 -16.36 6.47
N GLU A 388 0.90 -17.11 6.99
CA GLU A 388 0.59 -18.47 6.50
C GLU A 388 0.18 -18.43 5.03
N ALA A 389 -0.67 -17.49 4.63
CA ALA A 389 -1.07 -17.33 3.23
C ALA A 389 0.12 -17.04 2.32
N PHE A 390 1.03 -16.13 2.71
CA PHE A 390 2.26 -15.88 1.97
C PHE A 390 3.12 -17.14 1.82
N GLN A 391 3.36 -17.87 2.92
CA GLN A 391 4.19 -19.07 2.92
C GLN A 391 3.61 -20.17 2.02
N GLU A 392 2.28 -20.38 2.07
CA GLU A 392 1.62 -21.36 1.22
C GLU A 392 1.66 -20.95 -0.26
N LEU A 393 1.45 -19.67 -0.58
CA LEU A 393 1.54 -19.17 -1.96
C LEU A 393 2.97 -19.27 -2.50
N MET A 394 3.98 -18.86 -1.76
CA MET A 394 5.39 -18.98 -2.15
C MET A 394 5.82 -20.45 -2.36
N SER A 395 5.20 -21.38 -1.63
CA SER A 395 5.46 -22.82 -1.76
C SER A 395 4.64 -23.47 -2.89
N ASN A 396 3.73 -22.74 -3.53
CA ASN A 396 2.85 -23.28 -4.55
C ASN A 396 3.54 -23.35 -5.93
N THR A 397 4.08 -24.49 -6.26
CA THR A 397 4.80 -24.73 -7.53
C THR A 397 3.92 -24.64 -8.80
N SER A 398 2.60 -24.45 -8.66
CA SER A 398 1.72 -24.20 -9.79
C SER A 398 1.63 -22.72 -10.18
N LEU A 399 2.12 -21.81 -9.33
CA LEU A 399 2.23 -20.39 -9.66
C LEU A 399 3.41 -20.14 -10.61
N PRO A 400 3.31 -19.14 -11.48
CA PRO A 400 4.44 -18.68 -12.29
C PRO A 400 5.60 -18.22 -11.39
N SER A 401 6.83 -18.39 -11.85
CA SER A 401 8.02 -18.04 -11.08
C SER A 401 8.08 -16.55 -10.73
N TYR A 402 7.59 -15.67 -11.60
CA TYR A 402 7.55 -14.23 -11.35
C TYR A 402 6.58 -13.88 -10.21
N GLU A 403 5.45 -14.58 -10.07
CA GLU A 403 4.51 -14.35 -8.95
C GLU A 403 5.09 -14.83 -7.62
N ILE A 404 5.85 -15.94 -7.63
CA ILE A 404 6.56 -16.42 -6.43
C ILE A 404 7.64 -15.41 -6.02
N GLU A 405 8.35 -14.84 -6.99
CA GLU A 405 9.35 -13.80 -6.73
C GLU A 405 8.68 -12.55 -6.15
N TRP A 406 7.58 -12.06 -6.74
CA TRP A 406 6.82 -10.94 -6.20
C TRP A 406 6.37 -11.15 -4.76
N LEU A 407 5.81 -12.33 -4.47
CA LEU A 407 5.41 -12.70 -3.11
C LEU A 407 6.59 -12.69 -2.15
N THR A 408 7.75 -13.19 -2.60
CA THR A 408 8.97 -13.25 -1.77
C THR A 408 9.46 -11.84 -1.41
N GLN A 409 9.54 -10.94 -2.39
CA GLN A 409 9.99 -9.56 -2.16
C GLN A 409 8.98 -8.77 -1.32
N ALA A 410 7.70 -8.90 -1.63
CA ALA A 410 6.65 -8.22 -0.88
C ALA A 410 6.57 -8.71 0.58
N TYR A 411 6.71 -10.03 0.83
CA TYR A 411 6.71 -10.57 2.18
C TYR A 411 7.88 -10.03 3.01
N ARG A 412 9.10 -10.09 2.45
CA ARG A 412 10.29 -9.51 3.10
C ARG A 412 10.08 -8.05 3.44
N ALA A 413 9.68 -7.24 2.46
CA ALA A 413 9.43 -5.82 2.65
C ALA A 413 8.33 -5.53 3.68
N ALA A 414 7.27 -6.35 3.70
CA ALA A 414 6.18 -6.20 4.67
C ALA A 414 6.60 -6.50 6.11
N GLU A 415 7.52 -7.46 6.32
CA GLU A 415 8.05 -7.78 7.66
C GLU A 415 9.09 -6.78 8.16
N GLU A 416 9.80 -6.12 7.24
CA GLU A 416 10.83 -5.12 7.55
C GLU A 416 10.27 -3.69 7.64
N ALA A 417 9.03 -3.46 7.20
CA ALA A 417 8.39 -2.14 7.25
C ALA A 417 8.13 -1.70 8.69
N TRP A 418 8.26 -0.40 8.93
CA TRP A 418 8.07 0.18 10.26
C TRP A 418 6.63 0.63 10.49
N ALA A 419 6.23 0.48 11.77
CA ALA A 419 4.99 1.03 12.25
C ALA A 419 5.03 2.56 12.29
N ASN A 420 3.90 3.17 12.02
CA ASN A 420 3.69 4.60 12.17
C ASN A 420 3.73 5.05 13.63
N PRO A 421 4.28 6.25 13.94
CA PRO A 421 3.96 6.89 15.19
C PRO A 421 2.43 7.02 15.30
N PRO A 422 1.84 6.62 16.44
CA PRO A 422 0.38 6.55 16.58
C PRO A 422 -0.31 7.92 16.68
N ASN A 423 0.38 9.02 16.45
CA ASN A 423 -0.07 10.39 16.70
C ASN A 423 0.03 11.33 15.49
N ILE A 424 -0.20 10.82 14.30
CA ILE A 424 -0.39 11.65 13.10
C ILE A 424 -1.60 12.56 13.30
N PRO A 425 -1.55 13.86 12.88
CA PRO A 425 -2.69 14.76 13.00
C PRO A 425 -3.94 14.24 12.27
N PRO A 426 -5.14 14.38 12.84
CA PRO A 426 -6.39 14.03 12.14
C PRO A 426 -6.61 14.83 10.85
N THR A 427 -5.97 16.00 10.77
CA THR A 427 -6.00 16.89 9.59
C THR A 427 -5.00 16.51 8.50
N TYR A 428 -4.27 15.40 8.66
CA TYR A 428 -3.25 15.00 7.68
C TYR A 428 -3.80 14.87 6.24
N PRO A 429 -4.96 14.27 5.99
CA PRO A 429 -5.51 14.21 4.63
C PRO A 429 -5.73 15.58 3.98
N GLU A 430 -6.08 16.60 4.77
CA GLU A 430 -6.29 17.98 4.29
C GLU A 430 -4.97 18.71 4.01
N LEU A 431 -3.86 18.23 4.59
CA LEU A 431 -2.54 18.82 4.39
C LEU A 431 -1.88 18.34 3.09
N ILE A 432 -2.23 17.15 2.61
CA ILE A 432 -1.66 16.55 1.40
C ILE A 432 -1.79 17.46 0.17
N PRO A 433 -2.96 18.06 -0.16
CA PRO A 433 -3.07 18.95 -1.32
C PRO A 433 -2.18 20.18 -1.24
N SER A 434 -1.99 20.78 -0.06
CA SER A 434 -1.07 21.91 0.13
C SER A 434 0.37 21.49 -0.21
N PHE A 435 0.84 20.37 0.32
CA PHE A 435 2.16 19.83 0.03
C PHE A 435 2.35 19.57 -1.48
N ASN A 436 1.43 18.84 -2.09
CA ASN A 436 1.51 18.50 -3.52
C ASN A 436 1.55 19.75 -4.41
N ASN A 437 0.74 20.77 -4.09
CA ASN A 437 0.72 22.01 -4.87
C ASN A 437 2.04 22.78 -4.80
N GLU A 438 2.65 22.89 -3.63
CA GLU A 438 3.91 23.60 -3.47
C GLU A 438 5.07 22.85 -4.12
N VAL A 439 5.12 21.52 -3.97
CA VAL A 439 6.10 20.70 -4.67
C VAL A 439 5.90 20.82 -6.19
N TYR A 440 4.68 20.77 -6.70
CA TYR A 440 4.40 20.99 -8.11
C TYR A 440 4.84 22.38 -8.62
N CYS A 441 4.74 23.41 -7.80
CA CYS A 441 5.29 24.72 -8.14
C CYS A 441 6.81 24.68 -8.32
N TYR A 442 7.53 23.91 -7.50
CA TYR A 442 8.95 23.66 -7.69
C TYR A 442 9.23 22.85 -8.98
N LEU A 443 8.52 21.73 -9.17
CA LEU A 443 8.71 20.86 -10.34
C LEU A 443 8.48 21.60 -11.67
N THR A 444 7.67 22.66 -11.65
CA THR A 444 7.39 23.54 -12.81
C THR A 444 8.26 24.80 -12.86
N GLY A 445 9.27 24.91 -11.99
CA GLY A 445 10.26 26.00 -11.99
C GLY A 445 9.75 27.36 -11.51
N LYS A 446 8.63 27.41 -10.76
CA LYS A 446 8.05 28.65 -10.24
C LYS A 446 8.71 29.14 -8.96
N ILE A 447 9.14 28.24 -8.12
CA ILE A 447 9.78 28.52 -6.82
C ILE A 447 10.96 27.56 -6.59
N SER A 448 11.80 27.80 -5.61
CA SER A 448 12.89 26.90 -5.22
C SER A 448 12.38 25.71 -4.39
N ALA A 449 13.15 24.63 -4.31
CA ALA A 449 12.85 23.46 -3.46
C ALA A 449 12.65 23.87 -1.99
N GLN A 450 13.55 24.67 -1.46
CA GLN A 450 13.46 25.19 -0.08
C GLN A 450 12.19 26.02 0.15
N GLU A 451 11.82 26.88 -0.81
CA GLU A 451 10.63 27.71 -0.70
C GLU A 451 9.36 26.85 -0.71
N ALA A 452 9.27 25.86 -1.63
CA ALA A 452 8.15 24.93 -1.70
C ALA A 452 7.93 24.19 -0.37
N LEU A 453 8.99 23.56 0.15
CA LEU A 453 8.90 22.79 1.39
C LEU A 453 8.64 23.69 2.62
N ASN A 454 9.19 24.92 2.65
CA ASN A 454 8.92 25.84 3.75
C ASN A 454 7.46 26.34 3.75
N ILE A 455 6.87 26.64 2.59
CA ILE A 455 5.46 27.04 2.51
C ILE A 455 4.56 25.90 2.97
N ALA A 456 4.76 24.70 2.44
CA ALA A 456 4.00 23.51 2.85
C ALA A 456 4.12 23.24 4.35
N ALA A 457 5.33 23.28 4.91
CA ALA A 457 5.57 23.08 6.33
C ALA A 457 4.87 24.14 7.20
N GLN A 458 4.88 25.40 6.80
CA GLN A 458 4.17 26.46 7.53
C GLN A 458 2.66 26.25 7.55
N ASP A 459 2.08 25.77 6.45
CA ASP A 459 0.65 25.46 6.37
C ASP A 459 0.30 24.28 7.30
N TRP A 460 1.14 23.25 7.32
CA TRP A 460 0.96 22.12 8.22
C TRP A 460 1.08 22.51 9.70
N ILE A 461 2.09 23.33 10.07
CA ILE A 461 2.27 23.84 11.43
C ILE A 461 1.04 24.65 11.89
N LYS A 462 0.50 25.52 11.03
CA LYS A 462 -0.72 26.28 11.35
C LYS A 462 -1.91 25.37 11.63
N ALA A 463 -2.08 24.32 10.81
CA ALA A 463 -3.21 23.40 10.94
C ALA A 463 -3.15 22.56 12.23
N VAL A 464 -1.93 22.24 12.74
CA VAL A 464 -1.76 21.42 13.96
C VAL A 464 -1.58 22.26 15.22
N SER A 465 -1.38 23.58 15.10
CA SER A 465 -1.19 24.51 16.24
C SER A 465 -2.50 25.16 16.71
N GLY A 466 -3.60 25.01 15.98
CA GLY A 466 -4.93 25.52 16.32
C GLY A 466 -5.71 24.51 17.09
#